data_ffcd8d398443fb3ffd38251b484e729f
#
_entry.id   ffcd8d398443fb3ffd38251b484e729f
#
_cell.length_a   1.000
_cell.length_b   1.000
_cell.length_c   1.000
_cell.angle_alpha   90.00
_cell.angle_beta   90.00
_cell.angle_gamma   90.00
#
_symmetry.space_group_name_H-M   'P 1'
#
loop_
_entity.id
_entity.type
_entity.pdbx_description
1 polymer ?
#
loop_
_entity_poly.entity_id
_entity_poly.type
_entity_poly.pdbx_seq_one_letter_code
_entity_poly.pdbx_strand_id
1 'polypeptide(L)'
;SLSSGDTAKTQTFNVYEVTKRLYVDSIYYLNHFDVREVIDPEPLLTFDYKLGDGTNITKRMTSDKAVALMNRLLKATTEMYEDDSLFVNEYKGIYVAPADNSPRDAAALSMLTTSASMQVYAHNFTDETATTPKDTVIGSYSFGAATYTKLMSLNTYKHDYTGSEIDPAKFNDTTSLGVPVSVGYVQGCGGVTSFLHFTKEFVENLKALKTSKNTTYKTLVINSARIEIGIDKPDIPALDAATTRLGFYTDYATFSPISDYPFELEVSQYNP
;
A
#
# COMPACT_ATOMS: atom_id res chain seq x y z
N SER A 1 -11.00 -2.01 8.17
CA SER A 1 -11.84 -0.88 7.72
C SER A 1 -11.97 -0.88 6.21
N LEU A 2 -13.10 -0.45 5.71
CA LEU A 2 -13.38 -0.27 4.29
C LEU A 2 -12.81 1.08 3.84
N SER A 3 -12.16 1.12 2.69
CA SER A 3 -11.73 2.38 2.07
C SER A 3 -12.45 2.68 0.75
N SER A 4 -12.76 1.68 -0.06
CA SER A 4 -13.49 1.83 -1.34
C SER A 4 -13.84 0.45 -1.91
N GLY A 5 -14.65 0.40 -2.98
CA GLY A 5 -14.97 -0.80 -3.75
C GLY A 5 -16.29 -1.46 -3.35
N ASP A 6 -16.63 -2.54 -4.07
CA ASP A 6 -17.88 -3.27 -3.87
C ASP A 6 -17.81 -4.20 -2.67
N THR A 7 -18.57 -3.89 -1.64
CA THR A 7 -18.62 -4.64 -0.37
C THR A 7 -19.40 -5.97 -0.49
N ALA A 8 -20.19 -6.13 -1.55
CA ALA A 8 -20.98 -7.33 -1.76
C ALA A 8 -20.17 -8.49 -2.36
N LYS A 9 -19.00 -8.19 -2.89
CA LYS A 9 -18.14 -9.18 -3.54
C LYS A 9 -17.28 -9.95 -2.55
N THR A 10 -17.22 -11.26 -2.75
CA THR A 10 -16.28 -12.14 -2.05
C THR A 10 -14.91 -12.04 -2.72
N GLN A 11 -13.87 -11.93 -1.93
CA GLN A 11 -12.48 -11.90 -2.37
C GLN A 11 -11.78 -13.17 -1.90
N THR A 12 -10.93 -13.73 -2.74
CA THR A 12 -10.06 -14.85 -2.40
C THR A 12 -8.68 -14.29 -2.05
N PHE A 13 -8.12 -14.71 -0.93
CA PHE A 13 -6.79 -14.33 -0.47
C PHE A 13 -5.88 -15.55 -0.38
N ASN A 14 -4.64 -15.35 -0.74
CA ASN A 14 -3.55 -16.30 -0.55
C ASN A 14 -2.61 -15.80 0.54
N VAL A 15 -2.15 -16.73 1.36
CA VAL A 15 -1.12 -16.51 2.38
C VAL A 15 0.12 -17.27 1.98
N TYR A 16 1.23 -16.58 1.81
CA TYR A 16 2.49 -17.15 1.36
C TYR A 16 3.56 -17.06 2.45
N GLU A 17 4.50 -17.99 2.43
CA GLU A 17 5.72 -17.87 3.23
C GLU A 17 6.72 -16.96 2.52
N VAL A 18 7.34 -16.05 3.27
CA VAL A 18 8.45 -15.24 2.79
C VAL A 18 9.73 -16.07 2.89
N THR A 19 10.44 -16.25 1.77
CA THR A 19 11.62 -17.12 1.64
C THR A 19 12.94 -16.37 1.66
N LYS A 20 12.93 -15.06 1.34
CA LYS A 20 14.12 -14.20 1.41
C LYS A 20 13.96 -13.14 2.47
N ARG A 21 15.00 -12.89 3.23
CA ARG A 21 14.98 -11.85 4.27
C ARG A 21 14.85 -10.47 3.65
N LEU A 22 13.94 -9.67 4.18
CA LEU A 22 13.80 -8.25 3.94
C LEU A 22 14.42 -7.49 5.11
N TYR A 23 15.03 -6.34 4.83
CA TYR A 23 15.76 -5.55 5.82
C TYR A 23 15.04 -4.24 6.09
N VAL A 24 14.86 -3.90 7.38
CA VAL A 24 14.11 -2.72 7.84
C VAL A 24 14.77 -1.41 7.41
N ASP A 25 16.09 -1.41 7.30
CA ASP A 25 16.91 -0.26 6.89
C ASP A 25 17.09 -0.15 5.36
N SER A 26 16.47 -1.04 4.60
CA SER A 26 16.50 -1.00 3.14
C SER A 26 15.26 -0.31 2.57
N ILE A 27 15.44 0.40 1.46
CA ILE A 27 14.36 1.04 0.71
C ILE A 27 13.90 0.10 -0.40
N TYR A 28 12.62 -0.23 -0.40
CA TYR A 28 12.00 -1.08 -1.43
C TYR A 28 11.12 -0.22 -2.32
N TYR A 29 11.57 0.02 -3.55
CA TYR A 29 10.82 0.78 -4.54
C TYR A 29 9.79 -0.11 -5.22
N LEU A 30 8.52 0.26 -5.18
CA LEU A 30 7.40 -0.54 -5.71
C LEU A 30 7.53 -0.86 -7.21
N ASN A 31 8.18 0.00 -7.98
CA ASN A 31 8.41 -0.19 -9.41
C ASN A 31 9.55 -1.18 -9.74
N HIS A 32 10.37 -1.55 -8.75
CA HIS A 32 11.50 -2.46 -8.90
C HIS A 32 11.40 -3.69 -8.01
N PHE A 33 10.56 -3.66 -6.99
CA PHE A 33 10.40 -4.76 -6.04
C PHE A 33 9.32 -5.74 -6.53
N ASP A 34 9.75 -6.92 -6.97
CA ASP A 34 8.83 -8.02 -7.27
C ASP A 34 8.73 -8.96 -6.07
N VAL A 35 7.58 -8.94 -5.41
CA VAL A 35 7.32 -9.78 -4.23
C VAL A 35 7.45 -11.28 -4.55
N ARG A 36 7.19 -11.69 -5.80
CA ARG A 36 7.31 -13.10 -6.23
C ARG A 36 8.72 -13.66 -6.12
N GLU A 37 9.73 -12.80 -6.11
CA GLU A 37 11.12 -13.22 -5.93
C GLU A 37 11.48 -13.57 -4.48
N VAL A 38 10.64 -13.17 -3.53
CA VAL A 38 10.91 -13.28 -2.09
C VAL A 38 9.91 -14.15 -1.34
N ILE A 39 8.91 -14.71 -2.02
CA ILE A 39 7.91 -15.62 -1.44
C ILE A 39 8.02 -17.02 -2.03
N ASP A 40 7.48 -18.02 -1.32
CA ASP A 40 7.22 -19.33 -1.91
C ASP A 40 6.06 -19.20 -2.93
N PRO A 41 6.17 -19.78 -4.14
CA PRO A 41 5.10 -19.70 -5.14
C PRO A 41 3.82 -20.43 -4.73
N GLU A 42 3.92 -21.41 -3.83
CA GLU A 42 2.76 -22.16 -3.33
C GLU A 42 2.24 -21.52 -2.02
N PRO A 43 0.94 -21.20 -1.93
CA PRO A 43 0.39 -20.61 -0.72
C PRO A 43 0.32 -21.62 0.43
N LEU A 44 0.57 -21.13 1.65
CA LEU A 44 0.30 -21.85 2.89
C LEU A 44 -1.20 -22.07 3.09
N LEU A 45 -2.01 -21.09 2.67
CA LEU A 45 -3.44 -21.05 2.83
C LEU A 45 -4.08 -20.22 1.73
N THR A 46 -5.21 -20.67 1.22
CA THR A 46 -6.14 -19.86 0.40
C THR A 46 -7.47 -19.80 1.13
N PHE A 47 -8.07 -18.62 1.21
CA PHE A 47 -9.37 -18.44 1.87
C PHE A 47 -10.19 -17.33 1.23
N ASP A 48 -11.50 -17.48 1.33
CA ASP A 48 -12.45 -16.48 0.90
C ASP A 48 -12.86 -15.58 2.07
N TYR A 49 -13.05 -14.30 1.78
CA TYR A 49 -13.55 -13.30 2.70
C TYR A 49 -14.47 -12.31 1.98
N LYS A 50 -15.58 -12.00 2.63
CA LYS A 50 -16.50 -10.94 2.22
C LYS A 50 -16.61 -9.93 3.36
N LEU A 51 -16.67 -8.66 3.03
CA LEU A 51 -16.87 -7.63 4.04
C LEU A 51 -18.23 -7.85 4.73
N GLY A 52 -18.19 -7.99 6.05
CA GLY A 52 -19.38 -8.35 6.87
C GLY A 52 -19.32 -9.76 7.45
N ASP A 53 -18.43 -10.64 6.98
CA ASP A 53 -18.26 -11.98 7.54
C ASP A 53 -17.61 -11.99 8.94
N GLY A 54 -17.34 -10.82 9.48
CA GLY A 54 -16.75 -10.60 10.80
C GLY A 54 -15.52 -9.72 10.75
N THR A 55 -15.16 -9.15 11.90
CA THR A 55 -13.97 -8.29 12.03
C THR A 55 -12.70 -9.09 12.27
N ASN A 56 -12.81 -10.31 12.78
CA ASN A 56 -11.69 -11.20 13.04
C ASN A 56 -11.76 -12.40 12.08
N ILE A 57 -10.71 -12.54 11.29
CA ILE A 57 -10.58 -13.65 10.35
C ILE A 57 -9.66 -14.70 10.98
N THR A 58 -10.23 -15.84 11.38
CA THR A 58 -9.46 -16.99 11.87
C THR A 58 -9.60 -18.13 10.87
N LYS A 59 -8.48 -18.61 10.36
CA LYS A 59 -8.43 -19.69 9.37
C LYS A 59 -7.38 -20.72 9.78
N ARG A 60 -7.71 -22.00 9.57
CA ARG A 60 -6.78 -23.11 9.83
C ARG A 60 -5.97 -23.40 8.56
N MET A 61 -4.66 -23.48 8.70
CA MET A 61 -3.74 -23.88 7.64
C MET A 61 -3.48 -25.39 7.75
N THR A 62 -3.79 -26.14 6.69
CA THR A 62 -3.65 -27.60 6.64
C THR A 62 -2.91 -28.10 5.42
N SER A 63 -2.38 -27.20 4.58
CA SER A 63 -1.59 -27.59 3.40
C SER A 63 -0.28 -28.24 3.81
N ASP A 64 0.30 -29.05 2.93
CA ASP A 64 1.60 -29.69 3.16
C ASP A 64 2.70 -28.64 3.46
N LYS A 65 2.62 -27.48 2.82
CA LYS A 65 3.52 -26.35 3.07
C LYS A 65 3.36 -25.79 4.47
N ALA A 66 2.12 -25.63 4.93
CA ALA A 66 1.84 -25.18 6.29
C ALA A 66 2.32 -26.18 7.35
N VAL A 67 2.15 -27.47 7.08
CA VAL A 67 2.67 -28.54 7.94
C VAL A 67 4.20 -28.53 7.95
N ALA A 68 4.85 -28.30 6.82
CA ALA A 68 6.31 -28.18 6.75
C ALA A 68 6.81 -26.97 7.54
N LEU A 69 6.16 -25.81 7.45
CA LEU A 69 6.45 -24.62 8.26
C LEU A 69 6.30 -24.93 9.75
N MET A 70 5.19 -25.54 10.15
CA MET A 70 4.95 -25.96 11.52
C MET A 70 6.06 -26.88 12.04
N ASN A 71 6.47 -27.88 11.27
CA ASN A 71 7.53 -28.80 11.66
C ASN A 71 8.89 -28.11 11.82
N ARG A 72 9.18 -27.06 11.07
CA ARG A 72 10.39 -26.25 11.26
C ARG A 72 10.31 -25.45 12.55
N LEU A 73 9.16 -24.81 12.83
CA LEU A 73 8.93 -24.07 14.08
C LEU A 73 9.06 -24.98 15.30
N LEU A 74 8.56 -26.20 15.25
CA LEU A 74 8.70 -27.19 16.33
C LEU A 74 10.15 -27.67 16.56
N LYS A 75 10.97 -27.62 15.55
CA LYS A 75 12.40 -28.00 15.62
C LYS A 75 13.31 -26.83 15.96
N ALA A 76 12.75 -25.60 16.08
CA ALA A 76 13.53 -24.44 16.45
C ALA A 76 14.11 -24.62 17.85
N THR A 77 15.38 -24.26 18.02
CA THR A 77 16.08 -24.36 19.31
C THR A 77 15.70 -23.20 20.22
N THR A 78 15.92 -23.34 21.50
CA THR A 78 15.72 -22.25 22.47
C THR A 78 16.53 -21.02 22.09
N GLU A 79 17.77 -21.20 21.63
CA GLU A 79 18.64 -20.11 21.18
C GLU A 79 18.03 -19.31 20.01
N MET A 80 17.34 -19.98 19.07
CA MET A 80 16.64 -19.30 17.98
C MET A 80 15.46 -18.45 18.48
N TYR A 81 14.82 -18.85 19.57
CA TYR A 81 13.74 -18.06 20.17
C TYR A 81 14.24 -16.91 21.06
N GLU A 82 15.48 -16.98 21.52
CA GLU A 82 16.12 -15.94 22.34
C GLU A 82 16.81 -14.86 21.49
N ASP A 83 17.18 -15.18 20.24
CA ASP A 83 17.83 -14.26 19.31
C ASP A 83 16.93 -13.94 18.10
N ASP A 84 16.38 -12.72 18.08
CA ASP A 84 15.55 -12.22 16.98
C ASP A 84 16.23 -12.34 15.62
N SER A 85 17.56 -12.20 15.55
CA SER A 85 18.29 -12.26 14.28
C SER A 85 18.36 -13.69 13.76
N LEU A 86 18.55 -14.66 14.64
CA LEU A 86 18.53 -16.07 14.28
C LEU A 86 17.12 -16.49 13.88
N PHE A 87 16.11 -16.07 14.64
CA PHE A 87 14.72 -16.35 14.34
C PHE A 87 14.31 -15.81 12.96
N VAL A 88 14.57 -14.53 12.67
CA VAL A 88 14.21 -13.89 11.38
C VAL A 88 15.01 -14.46 10.21
N ASN A 89 16.22 -14.98 10.41
CA ASN A 89 16.98 -15.66 9.35
C ASN A 89 16.32 -16.97 8.94
N GLU A 90 15.66 -17.66 9.84
CA GLU A 90 14.95 -18.92 9.55
C GLU A 90 13.49 -18.66 9.16
N TYR A 91 12.79 -17.81 9.89
CA TYR A 91 11.36 -17.49 9.70
C TYR A 91 11.19 -16.04 9.29
N LYS A 92 11.17 -15.80 7.98
CA LYS A 92 11.31 -14.46 7.40
C LYS A 92 10.00 -13.67 7.35
N GLY A 93 8.87 -14.36 7.52
CA GLY A 93 7.56 -13.72 7.58
C GLY A 93 6.50 -14.35 6.70
N ILE A 94 5.38 -13.67 6.64
CA ILE A 94 4.19 -14.07 5.88
C ILE A 94 3.79 -12.92 4.96
N TYR A 95 3.38 -13.26 3.75
CA TYR A 95 2.80 -12.33 2.79
C TYR A 95 1.36 -12.72 2.49
N VAL A 96 0.45 -11.75 2.56
CA VAL A 96 -0.97 -11.93 2.26
C VAL A 96 -1.33 -11.08 1.05
N ALA A 97 -1.92 -11.69 0.05
CA ALA A 97 -2.34 -11.01 -1.16
C ALA A 97 -3.70 -11.52 -1.67
N PRO A 98 -4.47 -10.70 -2.39
CA PRO A 98 -5.57 -11.20 -3.19
C PRO A 98 -5.06 -12.23 -4.20
N ALA A 99 -5.82 -13.30 -4.40
CA ALA A 99 -5.55 -14.27 -5.46
C ALA A 99 -5.82 -13.65 -6.85
N ASP A 100 -5.17 -14.17 -7.89
CA ASP A 100 -5.31 -13.63 -9.25
C ASP A 100 -6.76 -13.67 -9.79
N ASN A 101 -7.56 -14.62 -9.29
CA ASN A 101 -8.99 -14.74 -9.62
C ASN A 101 -9.92 -13.90 -8.75
N SER A 102 -9.38 -13.13 -7.80
CA SER A 102 -10.18 -12.23 -6.95
C SER A 102 -10.75 -11.08 -7.77
N PRO A 103 -12.02 -10.66 -7.53
CA PRO A 103 -12.61 -9.53 -8.24
C PRO A 103 -11.81 -8.24 -8.00
N ARG A 104 -11.44 -7.53 -9.07
CA ARG A 104 -10.60 -6.31 -9.00
C ARG A 104 -11.35 -5.09 -8.45
N ASP A 105 -12.67 -5.09 -8.57
CA ASP A 105 -13.58 -4.03 -8.10
C ASP A 105 -14.19 -4.34 -6.74
N ALA A 106 -13.69 -5.36 -6.05
CA ALA A 106 -14.11 -5.69 -4.70
C ALA A 106 -13.60 -4.65 -3.67
N ALA A 107 -14.06 -4.77 -2.44
CA ALA A 107 -13.71 -3.85 -1.37
C ALA A 107 -12.21 -3.80 -1.07
N ALA A 108 -11.65 -2.60 -1.00
CA ALA A 108 -10.30 -2.41 -0.47
C ALA A 108 -10.30 -2.55 1.06
N LEU A 109 -9.53 -3.51 1.56
CA LEU A 109 -9.49 -3.88 2.96
C LEU A 109 -8.20 -3.39 3.62
N SER A 110 -8.33 -2.80 4.80
CA SER A 110 -7.19 -2.51 5.67
C SER A 110 -7.14 -3.56 6.78
N MET A 111 -6.04 -4.31 6.86
CA MET A 111 -5.82 -5.32 7.88
C MET A 111 -4.89 -4.78 8.96
N LEU A 112 -5.28 -4.97 10.24
CA LEU A 112 -4.44 -4.60 11.38
C LEU A 112 -3.43 -5.72 11.65
N THR A 113 -2.19 -5.53 11.22
CA THR A 113 -1.11 -6.49 11.46
C THR A 113 -0.72 -6.59 12.93
N THR A 114 -0.93 -5.54 13.71
CA THR A 114 -0.65 -5.50 15.15
C THR A 114 -1.49 -6.49 15.97
N SER A 115 -2.64 -6.92 15.45
CA SER A 115 -3.51 -7.91 16.07
C SER A 115 -3.42 -9.29 15.41
N ALA A 116 -2.58 -9.43 14.38
CA ALA A 116 -2.41 -10.68 13.68
C ALA A 116 -1.53 -11.64 14.48
N SER A 117 -1.93 -12.91 14.56
CA SER A 117 -1.15 -13.95 15.21
C SER A 117 -1.33 -15.29 14.49
N MET A 118 -0.32 -16.13 14.60
CA MET A 118 -0.34 -17.52 14.18
C MET A 118 -0.20 -18.39 15.40
N GLN A 119 -1.08 -19.39 15.53
CA GLN A 119 -1.02 -20.37 16.60
C GLN A 119 -0.72 -21.74 16.00
N VAL A 120 0.24 -22.43 16.61
CA VAL A 120 0.59 -23.80 16.25
C VAL A 120 -0.07 -24.74 17.27
N TYR A 121 -0.82 -25.69 16.75
CA TYR A 121 -1.50 -26.69 17.55
C TYR A 121 -0.89 -28.06 17.30
N ALA A 122 -0.68 -28.84 18.36
CA ALA A 122 -0.38 -30.25 18.26
C ALA A 122 -1.47 -31.09 18.91
N HIS A 123 -1.71 -32.25 18.33
CA HIS A 123 -2.52 -33.28 18.98
C HIS A 123 -1.64 -34.01 19.99
N ASN A 124 -2.07 -34.02 21.23
CA ASN A 124 -1.45 -34.84 22.25
C ASN A 124 -2.48 -35.80 22.83
N PHE A 125 -2.13 -37.07 22.89
CA PHE A 125 -2.91 -38.07 23.61
C PHE A 125 -2.48 -37.95 25.06
N THR A 126 -3.43 -37.73 25.95
CA THR A 126 -3.16 -37.58 27.40
C THR A 126 -2.70 -38.88 28.06
N ASP A 127 -3.02 -40.01 27.40
CA ASP A 127 -2.50 -41.33 27.74
C ASP A 127 -2.62 -42.25 26.50
N GLU A 128 -1.96 -43.40 26.54
CA GLU A 128 -1.95 -44.39 25.46
C GLU A 128 -3.34 -44.98 25.18
N THR A 129 -4.32 -44.80 26.07
CA THR A 129 -5.67 -45.33 25.97
C THR A 129 -6.67 -44.29 25.45
N ALA A 130 -6.27 -43.02 25.33
CA ALA A 130 -7.12 -41.95 24.85
C ALA A 130 -7.41 -42.12 23.36
N THR A 131 -8.69 -42.25 23.02
CA THR A 131 -9.15 -42.37 21.64
C THR A 131 -9.42 -41.02 20.97
N THR A 132 -9.47 -39.94 21.76
CA THR A 132 -9.74 -38.59 21.28
C THR A 132 -8.53 -37.70 21.55
N PRO A 133 -7.84 -37.23 20.51
CA PRO A 133 -6.74 -36.29 20.67
C PRO A 133 -7.26 -34.97 21.21
N LYS A 134 -6.50 -34.36 22.12
CA LYS A 134 -6.76 -33.02 22.61
C LYS A 134 -5.84 -32.05 21.90
N ASP A 135 -6.43 -31.04 21.24
CA ASP A 135 -5.65 -29.95 20.66
C ASP A 135 -5.00 -29.13 21.77
N THR A 136 -3.71 -29.01 21.70
CA THR A 136 -2.92 -28.18 22.63
C THR A 136 -2.17 -27.14 21.84
N VAL A 137 -2.27 -25.88 22.24
CA VAL A 137 -1.45 -24.79 21.68
C VAL A 137 -0.03 -24.99 22.18
N ILE A 138 0.92 -25.18 21.27
CA ILE A 138 2.33 -25.37 21.56
C ILE A 138 3.18 -24.15 21.22
N GLY A 139 2.66 -23.21 20.44
CA GLY A 139 3.32 -21.96 20.11
C GLY A 139 2.33 -20.91 19.66
N SER A 140 2.60 -19.67 20.00
CA SER A 140 1.88 -18.49 19.54
C SER A 140 2.85 -17.44 19.03
N TYR A 141 2.69 -17.01 17.80
CA TYR A 141 3.56 -16.06 17.11
C TYR A 141 2.74 -14.84 16.75
N SER A 142 3.13 -13.66 17.24
CA SER A 142 2.45 -12.40 16.96
C SER A 142 3.17 -11.66 15.83
N PHE A 143 2.39 -11.11 14.89
CA PHE A 143 2.89 -10.29 13.81
C PHE A 143 2.65 -8.81 14.14
N GLY A 144 3.68 -7.98 14.09
CA GLY A 144 3.54 -6.54 14.24
C GLY A 144 3.31 -6.03 15.66
N ALA A 145 3.82 -6.71 16.68
CA ALA A 145 3.81 -6.16 18.04
C ALA A 145 4.57 -4.83 18.09
N ALA A 146 3.92 -3.78 18.61
CA ALA A 146 4.44 -2.41 18.66
C ALA A 146 5.77 -2.24 19.44
N THR A 147 6.18 -3.25 20.18
CA THR A 147 7.39 -3.27 21.01
C THR A 147 8.66 -3.72 20.27
N TYR A 148 8.52 -4.30 19.06
CA TYR A 148 9.68 -4.80 18.33
C TYR A 148 10.08 -3.86 17.21
N THR A 149 11.18 -3.14 17.39
CA THR A 149 11.75 -2.19 16.41
C THR A 149 12.31 -2.86 15.15
N LYS A 150 12.38 -4.19 15.13
CA LYS A 150 12.93 -4.97 14.01
C LYS A 150 11.88 -5.63 13.12
N LEU A 151 10.58 -5.45 13.42
CA LEU A 151 9.52 -5.98 12.55
C LEU A 151 9.32 -5.08 11.35
N MET A 152 9.34 -5.70 10.18
CA MET A 152 9.10 -5.03 8.91
C MET A 152 7.67 -5.30 8.46
N SER A 153 6.96 -4.22 8.07
CA SER A 153 5.70 -4.29 7.34
C SER A 153 5.86 -3.59 6.00
N LEU A 154 5.61 -4.31 4.93
CA LEU A 154 5.71 -3.80 3.57
C LEU A 154 4.39 -4.04 2.84
N ASN A 155 3.78 -2.96 2.33
CA ASN A 155 2.65 -3.06 1.44
C ASN A 155 3.14 -3.01 -0.01
N THR A 156 2.71 -3.94 -0.82
CA THR A 156 2.98 -3.96 -2.26
C THR A 156 1.70 -3.61 -3.02
N TYR A 157 1.83 -2.80 -4.07
CA TYR A 157 0.72 -2.39 -4.91
C TYR A 157 1.05 -2.69 -6.37
N LYS A 158 0.08 -3.26 -7.07
CA LYS A 158 0.16 -3.49 -8.50
C LYS A 158 -0.97 -2.72 -9.17
N HIS A 159 -0.60 -1.75 -9.97
CA HIS A 159 -1.55 -0.98 -10.75
C HIS A 159 -1.74 -1.59 -12.13
N ASP A 160 -2.99 -1.69 -12.58
CA ASP A 160 -3.35 -2.13 -13.91
C ASP A 160 -4.06 -0.98 -14.64
N TYR A 161 -3.39 -0.45 -15.65
CA TYR A 161 -3.88 0.67 -16.45
C TYR A 161 -4.53 0.22 -17.77
N THR A 162 -4.76 -1.09 -17.94
CA THR A 162 -5.41 -1.63 -19.14
C THR A 162 -6.81 -1.05 -19.30
N GLY A 163 -7.08 -0.42 -20.44
CA GLY A 163 -8.36 0.23 -20.73
C GLY A 163 -8.55 1.60 -20.10
N SER A 164 -7.52 2.15 -19.42
CA SER A 164 -7.51 3.54 -18.96
C SER A 164 -6.84 4.45 -20.01
N GLU A 165 -7.00 5.77 -19.83
CA GLU A 165 -6.28 6.76 -20.62
C GLU A 165 -4.82 6.96 -20.17
N ILE A 166 -4.42 6.31 -19.08
CA ILE A 166 -3.06 6.37 -18.55
C ILE A 166 -2.18 5.41 -19.35
N ASP A 167 -1.15 5.95 -19.98
CA ASP A 167 -0.17 5.17 -20.74
C ASP A 167 1.12 4.98 -19.93
N PRO A 168 1.37 3.76 -19.40
CA PRO A 168 2.57 3.47 -18.62
C PRO A 168 3.89 3.69 -19.38
N ALA A 169 3.87 3.62 -20.72
CA ALA A 169 5.05 3.87 -21.55
C ALA A 169 5.53 5.32 -21.47
N LYS A 170 4.64 6.23 -21.03
CA LYS A 170 4.96 7.65 -20.84
C LYS A 170 5.38 7.99 -19.41
N PHE A 171 5.44 7.00 -18.52
CA PHE A 171 5.94 7.25 -17.17
C PHE A 171 7.41 7.65 -17.21
N ASN A 172 7.74 8.73 -16.47
CA ASN A 172 9.07 9.31 -16.44
C ASN A 172 9.58 9.87 -17.80
N ASP A 173 8.69 10.02 -18.77
CA ASP A 173 9.03 10.67 -20.03
C ASP A 173 9.17 12.19 -19.81
N THR A 174 10.43 12.65 -19.72
CA THR A 174 10.75 14.06 -19.59
C THR A 174 10.66 14.84 -20.91
N THR A 175 10.53 14.16 -22.04
CA THR A 175 10.45 14.80 -23.36
C THR A 175 9.10 15.47 -23.58
N SER A 176 8.06 15.02 -22.90
CA SER A 176 6.72 15.59 -22.93
C SER A 176 6.50 16.71 -21.89
N LEU A 177 7.53 17.06 -21.11
CA LEU A 177 7.45 18.19 -20.16
C LEU A 177 7.21 19.50 -20.95
N GLY A 178 6.11 20.18 -20.61
CA GLY A 178 5.70 21.42 -21.28
C GLY A 178 4.69 21.23 -22.40
N VAL A 179 4.30 20.01 -22.73
CA VAL A 179 3.11 19.78 -23.56
C VAL A 179 1.88 19.95 -22.67
N PRO A 180 1.00 20.94 -22.94
CA PRO A 180 -0.19 21.13 -22.14
C PRO A 180 -1.11 19.91 -22.26
N VAL A 181 -1.58 19.41 -21.11
CA VAL A 181 -2.63 18.40 -21.03
C VAL A 181 -3.84 18.99 -20.34
N SER A 182 -5.04 18.63 -20.80
CA SER A 182 -6.28 19.11 -20.20
C SER A 182 -6.66 18.34 -18.93
N VAL A 183 -6.17 17.12 -18.79
CA VAL A 183 -6.46 16.23 -17.66
C VAL A 183 -5.14 15.69 -17.09
N GLY A 184 -4.98 15.81 -15.78
CA GLY A 184 -3.89 15.19 -15.04
C GLY A 184 -4.42 14.04 -14.18
N TYR A 185 -3.63 12.99 -14.02
CA TYR A 185 -3.98 11.83 -13.19
C TYR A 185 -3.13 11.80 -11.94
N VAL A 186 -3.77 11.53 -10.81
CA VAL A 186 -3.09 11.35 -9.53
C VAL A 186 -3.63 10.09 -8.87
N GLN A 187 -2.73 9.19 -8.52
CA GLN A 187 -3.06 7.92 -7.86
C GLN A 187 -2.06 7.66 -6.74
N GLY A 188 -2.59 7.39 -5.54
CA GLY A 188 -1.77 7.02 -4.38
C GLY A 188 -1.11 5.65 -4.51
N CYS A 189 -0.42 5.24 -3.46
CA CYS A 189 0.17 3.90 -3.33
C CYS A 189 1.20 3.57 -4.42
N GLY A 190 2.05 4.53 -4.79
CA GLY A 190 3.06 4.34 -5.85
C GLY A 190 2.49 4.35 -7.27
N GLY A 191 1.27 4.86 -7.45
CA GLY A 191 0.64 5.05 -8.75
C GLY A 191 1.16 6.28 -9.51
N VAL A 192 0.25 7.05 -10.09
CA VAL A 192 0.58 8.17 -10.99
C VAL A 192 0.65 9.48 -10.23
N THR A 193 1.65 10.30 -10.56
CA THR A 193 1.80 11.67 -10.08
C THR A 193 1.82 12.62 -11.25
N SER A 194 1.04 13.70 -11.19
CA SER A 194 1.06 14.76 -12.19
C SER A 194 1.95 15.92 -11.74
N PHE A 195 2.67 16.51 -12.71
CA PHE A 195 3.50 17.68 -12.47
C PHE A 195 2.81 18.94 -12.99
N LEU A 196 2.77 19.96 -12.15
CA LEU A 196 2.40 21.30 -12.55
C LEU A 196 3.67 22.07 -12.92
N HIS A 197 3.83 22.39 -14.19
CA HIS A 197 5.01 23.09 -14.70
C HIS A 197 4.65 24.52 -15.10
N PHE A 198 5.29 25.51 -14.46
CA PHE A 198 5.22 26.90 -14.89
C PHE A 198 6.21 27.14 -16.01
N THR A 199 5.71 27.47 -17.19
CA THR A 199 6.55 27.68 -18.37
C THR A 199 7.42 28.93 -18.21
N LYS A 200 8.54 28.98 -18.97
CA LYS A 200 9.39 30.16 -19.02
C LYS A 200 8.60 31.40 -19.46
N GLU A 201 7.70 31.21 -20.43
CA GLU A 201 6.83 32.28 -20.92
C GLU A 201 5.92 32.84 -19.83
N PHE A 202 5.32 31.96 -18.99
CA PHE A 202 4.53 32.41 -17.83
C PHE A 202 5.35 33.28 -16.90
N VAL A 203 6.58 32.86 -16.57
CA VAL A 203 7.49 33.62 -15.69
C VAL A 203 7.90 34.95 -16.32
N GLU A 204 8.15 34.97 -17.62
CA GLU A 204 8.48 36.20 -18.36
C GLU A 204 7.28 37.17 -18.40
N ASN A 205 6.08 36.66 -18.59
CA ASN A 205 4.85 37.45 -18.54
C ASN A 205 4.64 38.07 -17.15
N LEU A 206 4.87 37.32 -16.07
CA LEU A 206 4.86 37.85 -14.72
C LEU A 206 5.90 38.98 -14.52
N LYS A 207 7.11 38.78 -15.04
CA LYS A 207 8.16 39.81 -15.00
C LYS A 207 7.78 41.06 -15.79
N ALA A 208 7.12 40.88 -16.92
CA ALA A 208 6.65 41.99 -17.77
C ALA A 208 5.62 42.90 -17.05
N LEU A 209 4.89 42.35 -16.06
CA LEU A 209 3.99 43.16 -15.23
C LEU A 209 4.72 44.27 -14.44
N LYS A 210 6.03 44.15 -14.22
CA LYS A 210 6.84 45.22 -13.64
C LYS A 210 6.92 46.46 -14.51
N THR A 211 6.69 46.30 -15.81
CA THR A 211 6.72 47.42 -16.78
C THR A 211 5.31 47.60 -17.33
N SER A 212 4.50 48.42 -16.71
CA SER A 212 3.15 48.73 -17.14
C SER A 212 3.04 50.21 -17.51
N LYS A 213 2.42 50.51 -18.66
CA LYS A 213 2.14 51.89 -19.09
C LYS A 213 3.37 52.83 -19.08
N ASN A 214 4.50 52.34 -19.59
CA ASN A 214 5.76 53.08 -19.65
C ASN A 214 6.41 53.43 -18.29
N THR A 215 5.97 52.78 -17.22
CA THR A 215 6.60 52.95 -15.89
C THR A 215 7.20 51.62 -15.45
N THR A 216 8.50 51.63 -15.13
CA THR A 216 9.17 50.42 -14.59
C THR A 216 9.17 50.51 -13.08
N TYR A 217 8.58 49.54 -12.44
CA TYR A 217 8.57 49.39 -10.98
C TYR A 217 9.81 48.64 -10.49
N LYS A 218 10.37 49.04 -9.36
CA LYS A 218 11.54 48.37 -8.76
C LYS A 218 11.20 46.97 -8.28
N THR A 219 10.00 46.76 -7.79
CA THR A 219 9.56 45.52 -7.16
C THR A 219 8.15 45.16 -7.59
N LEU A 220 7.88 43.90 -7.88
CA LEU A 220 6.57 43.33 -8.03
C LEU A 220 6.27 42.55 -6.76
N VAL A 221 5.19 42.86 -6.07
CA VAL A 221 4.71 42.14 -4.91
C VAL A 221 3.42 41.44 -5.30
N ILE A 222 3.40 40.12 -5.10
CA ILE A 222 2.21 39.30 -5.32
C ILE A 222 1.57 39.08 -3.97
N ASN A 223 0.42 39.69 -3.73
CA ASN A 223 -0.29 39.59 -2.45
C ASN A 223 -1.08 38.27 -2.32
N SER A 224 -1.49 37.69 -3.44
CA SER A 224 -2.21 36.43 -3.47
C SER A 224 -1.97 35.73 -4.80
N ALA A 225 -1.79 34.42 -4.75
CA ALA A 225 -1.77 33.54 -5.91
C ALA A 225 -2.71 32.37 -5.62
N ARG A 226 -3.58 32.02 -6.58
CA ARG A 226 -4.54 30.94 -6.45
C ARG A 226 -4.41 30.01 -7.65
N ILE A 227 -4.37 28.71 -7.39
CA ILE A 227 -4.46 27.65 -8.38
C ILE A 227 -5.77 26.91 -8.14
N GLU A 228 -6.61 26.85 -9.14
CA GLU A 228 -7.86 26.09 -9.09
C GLU A 228 -7.67 24.82 -9.93
N ILE A 229 -7.87 23.66 -9.31
CA ILE A 229 -7.80 22.36 -9.93
C ILE A 229 -9.18 21.72 -9.84
N GLY A 230 -9.86 21.59 -10.96
CA GLY A 230 -11.12 20.85 -11.04
C GLY A 230 -10.87 19.37 -10.86
N ILE A 231 -11.72 18.68 -10.11
CA ILE A 231 -11.71 17.23 -10.00
C ILE A 231 -12.81 16.70 -10.92
N ASP A 232 -12.40 15.95 -11.95
CA ASP A 232 -13.32 15.20 -12.78
C ASP A 232 -13.71 13.94 -12.00
N LYS A 233 -14.98 13.90 -11.56
CA LYS A 233 -15.53 12.74 -10.87
C LYS A 233 -16.35 11.93 -11.87
N PRO A 234 -15.87 10.77 -12.31
CA PRO A 234 -16.78 9.82 -12.95
C PRO A 234 -17.89 9.46 -11.96
N ASP A 235 -19.11 9.23 -12.47
CA ASP A 235 -20.29 8.82 -11.67
C ASP A 235 -20.11 7.46 -10.99
N ILE A 236 -19.12 7.36 -10.12
CA ILE A 236 -18.86 6.18 -9.29
C ILE A 236 -19.26 6.52 -7.86
N PRO A 237 -20.43 6.04 -7.38
CA PRO A 237 -20.94 6.38 -6.04
C PRO A 237 -19.99 6.04 -4.88
N ALA A 238 -19.06 5.11 -5.10
CA ALA A 238 -18.09 4.69 -4.08
C ALA A 238 -16.89 5.65 -3.90
N LEU A 239 -16.71 6.63 -4.78
CA LEU A 239 -15.55 7.53 -4.73
C LEU A 239 -15.75 8.76 -3.83
N ASP A 240 -16.96 9.03 -3.39
CA ASP A 240 -17.28 10.24 -2.58
C ASP A 240 -16.52 10.32 -1.24
N ALA A 241 -16.05 9.19 -0.74
CA ALA A 241 -15.34 9.14 0.54
C ALA A 241 -13.80 9.03 0.40
N ALA A 242 -13.28 8.74 -0.79
CA ALA A 242 -11.89 8.27 -0.92
C ALA A 242 -10.85 9.35 -1.18
N THR A 243 -11.21 10.48 -1.80
CA THR A 243 -10.22 11.51 -2.16
C THR A 243 -10.36 12.71 -1.25
N THR A 244 -9.83 12.62 -0.06
CA THR A 244 -9.93 13.70 0.92
C THR A 244 -8.78 14.69 0.86
N ARG A 245 -7.65 14.35 0.24
CA ARG A 245 -6.47 15.23 0.23
C ARG A 245 -5.60 15.02 -1.00
N LEU A 246 -5.19 16.13 -1.64
CA LEU A 246 -4.10 16.17 -2.60
C LEU A 246 -2.87 16.77 -1.91
N GLY A 247 -1.71 16.13 -2.05
CA GLY A 247 -0.45 16.66 -1.57
C GLY A 247 0.29 17.40 -2.70
N PHE A 248 0.82 18.58 -2.41
CA PHE A 248 1.67 19.34 -3.31
C PHE A 248 3.09 19.38 -2.78
N TYR A 249 4.06 19.06 -3.65
CA TYR A 249 5.46 18.97 -3.30
C TYR A 249 6.29 19.80 -4.29
N THR A 250 7.32 20.46 -3.80
CA THR A 250 8.26 21.22 -4.64
C THR A 250 9.30 20.32 -5.30
N ASP A 251 9.57 19.18 -4.68
CA ASP A 251 10.56 18.22 -5.15
C ASP A 251 10.03 16.81 -4.92
N TYR A 252 9.91 16.03 -6.00
CA TYR A 252 9.45 14.65 -5.94
C TYR A 252 10.44 13.73 -5.23
N ALA A 253 11.74 13.98 -5.38
CA ALA A 253 12.76 13.11 -4.79
C ALA A 253 12.83 13.23 -3.25
N THR A 254 12.58 14.41 -2.72
CA THR A 254 12.64 14.68 -1.28
C THR A 254 11.27 14.75 -0.62
N PHE A 255 10.18 14.73 -1.42
CA PHE A 255 8.82 14.97 -0.93
C PHE A 255 8.71 16.19 -0.02
N SER A 256 9.45 17.25 -0.38
CA SER A 256 9.41 18.51 0.36
C SER A 256 8.09 19.22 0.09
N PRO A 257 7.18 19.34 1.08
CA PRO A 257 5.91 20.02 0.89
C PRO A 257 6.15 21.51 0.63
N ILE A 258 5.21 22.13 -0.08
CA ILE A 258 5.23 23.59 -0.24
C ILE A 258 5.04 24.23 1.14
N SER A 259 5.83 25.26 1.46
CA SER A 259 5.93 25.86 2.80
C SER A 259 4.61 26.48 3.33
N ASP A 260 3.67 26.79 2.46
CA ASP A 260 2.38 27.40 2.80
C ASP A 260 1.28 26.35 3.07
N TYR A 261 1.67 25.12 3.43
CA TYR A 261 0.73 24.11 3.89
C TYR A 261 0.33 24.39 5.36
N PRO A 262 -0.97 24.42 5.74
CA PRO A 262 -2.06 23.65 5.16
C PRO A 262 -2.88 24.41 4.12
N PHE A 263 -3.04 23.84 2.95
CA PHE A 263 -4.05 24.29 2.01
C PHE A 263 -5.43 24.07 2.59
N GLU A 264 -6.24 25.10 2.65
CA GLU A 264 -7.69 24.92 2.72
C GLU A 264 -8.13 24.36 1.36
N LEU A 265 -8.32 23.05 1.31
CA LEU A 265 -9.02 22.40 0.22
C LEU A 265 -10.50 22.73 0.36
N GLU A 266 -10.93 23.87 -0.19
CA GLU A 266 -12.32 24.02 -0.55
C GLU A 266 -12.61 23.08 -1.72
N VAL A 267 -13.12 21.89 -1.42
CA VAL A 267 -13.72 21.02 -2.42
C VAL A 267 -15.07 21.67 -2.81
N SER A 268 -15.01 22.69 -3.67
CA SER A 268 -16.21 23.15 -4.35
C SER A 268 -16.57 22.09 -5.38
N GLN A 269 -17.72 21.46 -5.20
CA GLN A 269 -18.31 20.62 -6.24
C GLN A 269 -18.56 21.52 -7.45
N TYR A 270 -17.77 21.36 -8.49
CA TYR A 270 -18.08 21.92 -9.80
C TYR A 270 -19.23 21.09 -10.37
N ASN A 271 -20.43 21.67 -10.35
CA ASN A 271 -21.56 21.19 -11.11
C ASN A 271 -21.50 21.90 -12.47
N PRO A 272 -21.30 21.21 -13.62
CA PRO A 272 -21.26 21.83 -14.93
C PRO A 272 -22.61 22.41 -15.35
#